data_7abd10c4ef6f35b5ae24d27331c4ad3b
#
_entry.id   7abd10c4ef6f35b5ae24d27331c4ad3b
#
_cell.length_a   1.000
_cell.length_b   1.000
_cell.length_c   1.000
_cell.angle_alpha   90.00
_cell.angle_beta   90.00
_cell.angle_gamma   90.00
#
_symmetry.space_group_name_H-M   'P 1'
#
loop_
_entity.id
_entity.type
_entity.pdbx_description
1 polymer ?
#
loop_
_entity_poly.entity_id
_entity_poly.type
_entity_poly.pdbx_seq_one_letter_code
_entity_poly.pdbx_strand_id
1 'polypeptide(L)'
;MGSSDGTTTTTTVQEIADATITRLLAAGLIQPKGQKQKRVNWERQISYEYLQRFYPDVPHWTRIEVGPMPPGENSFLYSRTRRWADAVVREPQNMLLIEFKMKAMPDVAAQLLNYKDLLPQTPLFYKYKDLPIKCRVVAALCDDQTSKFIKSQGIELEMFKPMNYEKWYTEKILKK
;
A
#
# COMPACT_ATOMS: atom_id res chain seq x y z
N MET A 1 -30.59 50.44 46.23
CA MET A 1 -30.41 49.01 46.22
C MET A 1 -29.81 48.64 44.89
N GLY A 2 -28.48 48.58 44.80
CA GLY A 2 -27.74 48.19 43.59
C GLY A 2 -27.17 46.80 43.81
N SER A 3 -27.66 45.87 43.03
CA SER A 3 -27.15 44.51 43.03
C SER A 3 -25.97 44.44 42.03
N SER A 4 -24.78 44.22 42.54
CA SER A 4 -23.58 43.98 41.72
C SER A 4 -23.47 42.47 41.47
N ASP A 5 -23.85 42.01 40.29
CA ASP A 5 -23.61 40.64 39.85
C ASP A 5 -22.12 40.49 39.47
N GLY A 6 -21.35 39.98 40.41
CA GLY A 6 -19.98 39.55 40.15
C GLY A 6 -19.94 38.21 39.47
N THR A 7 -19.89 38.21 38.14
CA THR A 7 -19.65 36.99 37.34
C THR A 7 -18.19 36.59 37.48
N THR A 8 -17.87 35.70 38.40
CA THR A 8 -16.54 35.10 38.51
C THR A 8 -16.34 34.04 37.40
N THR A 9 -15.66 34.38 36.36
CA THR A 9 -15.30 33.42 35.27
C THR A 9 -14.27 32.42 35.83
N THR A 10 -14.71 31.22 36.11
CA THR A 10 -13.86 30.12 36.55
C THR A 10 -13.15 29.59 35.31
N THR A 11 -11.93 30.09 35.01
CA THR A 11 -11.08 29.54 33.96
C THR A 11 -10.68 28.13 34.37
N THR A 12 -10.95 27.15 33.52
CA THR A 12 -10.63 25.75 33.80
C THR A 12 -9.12 25.50 33.74
N VAL A 13 -8.64 24.53 34.49
CA VAL A 13 -7.21 24.11 34.46
C VAL A 13 -6.77 23.76 33.04
N GLN A 14 -7.69 23.23 32.23
CA GLN A 14 -7.43 22.89 30.82
C GLN A 14 -7.17 24.14 29.97
N GLU A 15 -7.98 25.19 30.12
CA GLU A 15 -7.79 26.46 29.37
C GLU A 15 -6.45 27.13 29.71
N ILE A 16 -6.04 27.06 30.97
CA ILE A 16 -4.72 27.58 31.41
C ILE A 16 -3.60 26.75 30.79
N ALA A 17 -3.72 25.42 30.77
CA ALA A 17 -2.73 24.52 30.17
C ALA A 17 -2.59 24.76 28.67
N ASP A 18 -3.71 24.89 27.94
CA ASP A 18 -3.72 25.11 26.49
C ASP A 18 -3.13 26.49 26.11
N ALA A 19 -3.45 27.54 26.89
CA ALA A 19 -2.87 28.86 26.70
C ALA A 19 -1.36 28.88 26.97
N THR A 20 -0.89 28.11 27.96
CA THR A 20 0.53 27.99 28.29
C THR A 20 1.28 27.25 27.18
N ILE A 21 0.74 26.12 26.69
CA ILE A 21 1.32 25.37 25.58
C ILE A 21 1.42 26.26 24.33
N THR A 22 0.38 27.01 24.00
CA THR A 22 0.35 27.93 22.87
C THR A 22 1.45 29.00 22.96
N ARG A 23 1.63 29.58 24.16
CA ARG A 23 2.69 30.58 24.39
C ARG A 23 4.10 29.98 24.27
N LEU A 24 4.32 28.76 24.77
CA LEU A 24 5.60 28.08 24.70
C LEU A 24 5.94 27.68 23.25
N LEU A 25 4.95 27.28 22.46
CA LEU A 25 5.09 27.05 21.03
C LEU A 25 5.46 28.33 20.26
N ALA A 26 4.76 29.44 20.52
CA ALA A 26 5.02 30.73 19.89
C ALA A 26 6.39 31.30 20.25
N ALA A 27 6.88 31.03 21.47
CA ALA A 27 8.21 31.42 21.92
C ALA A 27 9.33 30.47 21.43
N GLY A 28 8.99 29.40 20.70
CA GLY A 28 9.96 28.40 20.25
C GLY A 28 10.59 27.55 21.35
N LEU A 29 10.07 27.63 22.58
CA LEU A 29 10.60 26.92 23.75
C LEU A 29 10.19 25.45 23.79
N ILE A 30 9.09 25.10 23.11
CA ILE A 30 8.69 23.72 22.84
C ILE A 30 8.38 23.58 21.36
N GLN A 31 8.74 22.46 20.78
CA GLN A 31 8.30 22.13 19.43
C GLN A 31 6.99 21.34 19.50
N PRO A 32 6.03 21.58 18.57
CA PRO A 32 4.86 20.73 18.50
C PRO A 32 5.34 19.29 18.38
N LYS A 33 4.82 18.39 19.23
CA LYS A 33 5.10 16.95 19.09
C LYS A 33 4.88 16.62 17.62
N GLY A 34 5.96 16.29 16.91
CA GLY A 34 5.94 16.14 15.46
C GLY A 34 4.78 15.26 15.08
N GLN A 35 3.84 15.79 14.32
CA GLN A 35 2.86 14.95 13.64
C GLN A 35 3.69 13.96 12.86
N LYS A 36 3.63 12.67 13.27
CA LYS A 36 4.29 11.60 12.52
C LYS A 36 3.80 11.76 11.09
N GLN A 37 4.65 12.29 10.21
CA GLN A 37 4.32 12.41 8.79
C GLN A 37 3.82 11.04 8.36
N LYS A 38 2.56 10.96 7.93
CA LYS A 38 1.98 9.71 7.42
C LYS A 38 2.95 9.21 6.36
N ARG A 39 3.62 8.09 6.64
CA ARG A 39 4.51 7.48 5.66
C ARG A 39 3.71 7.23 4.39
N VAL A 40 4.10 7.89 3.32
CA VAL A 40 3.48 7.67 2.01
C VAL A 40 3.76 6.23 1.61
N ASN A 41 2.71 5.47 1.37
CA ASN A 41 2.85 4.13 0.81
C ASN A 41 2.92 4.25 -0.72
N TRP A 42 4.13 4.32 -1.22
CA TRP A 42 4.41 4.52 -2.64
C TRP A 42 3.93 3.35 -3.52
N GLU A 43 4.01 2.11 -3.00
CA GLU A 43 3.52 0.93 -3.73
C GLU A 43 1.99 0.93 -3.85
N ARG A 44 1.29 1.42 -2.85
CA ARG A 44 -0.15 1.62 -2.95
C ARG A 44 -0.52 2.71 -3.97
N GLN A 45 0.28 3.75 -4.07
CA GLN A 45 0.04 4.83 -5.02
C GLN A 45 0.24 4.34 -6.46
N ILE A 46 1.34 3.67 -6.78
CA ILE A 46 1.59 3.12 -8.11
C ILE A 46 0.50 2.12 -8.52
N SER A 47 0.06 1.25 -7.58
CA SER A 47 -1.03 0.31 -7.80
C SER A 47 -2.34 1.01 -8.16
N TYR A 48 -2.74 2.01 -7.37
CA TYR A 48 -3.96 2.76 -7.61
C TYR A 48 -3.95 3.48 -8.96
N GLU A 49 -2.90 4.25 -9.25
CA GLU A 49 -2.81 5.02 -10.50
C GLU A 49 -2.78 4.11 -11.73
N TYR A 50 -2.05 3.00 -11.66
CA TYR A 50 -1.97 2.03 -12.74
C TYR A 50 -3.33 1.37 -13.03
N LEU A 51 -3.99 0.86 -11.99
CA LEU A 51 -5.29 0.19 -12.15
C LEU A 51 -6.36 1.15 -12.66
N GLN A 52 -6.42 2.37 -12.15
CA GLN A 52 -7.35 3.40 -12.64
C GLN A 52 -7.11 3.77 -14.10
N ARG A 53 -5.86 3.75 -14.55
CA ARG A 53 -5.52 4.12 -15.93
C ARG A 53 -5.79 3.01 -16.94
N PHE A 54 -5.45 1.76 -16.59
CA PHE A 54 -5.45 0.65 -17.55
C PHE A 54 -6.62 -0.33 -17.37
N TYR A 55 -7.25 -0.33 -16.19
CA TYR A 55 -8.32 -1.26 -15.83
C TYR A 55 -9.50 -0.58 -15.12
N PRO A 56 -9.98 0.62 -15.59
CA PRO A 56 -11.01 1.37 -14.87
C PRO A 56 -12.33 0.58 -14.77
N ASP A 57 -12.70 -0.14 -15.80
CA ASP A 57 -13.98 -0.86 -15.91
C ASP A 57 -13.82 -2.39 -15.91
N VAL A 58 -12.58 -2.87 -15.63
CA VAL A 58 -12.29 -4.31 -15.61
C VAL A 58 -12.37 -4.82 -14.17
N PRO A 59 -13.07 -5.95 -13.91
CA PRO A 59 -13.11 -6.52 -12.57
C PRO A 59 -11.70 -6.81 -12.05
N HIS A 60 -11.34 -6.20 -10.95
CA HIS A 60 -10.06 -6.40 -10.28
C HIS A 60 -10.19 -6.36 -8.76
N TRP A 61 -9.26 -7.00 -8.10
CA TRP A 61 -9.16 -7.09 -6.64
C TRP A 61 -7.78 -6.62 -6.23
N THR A 62 -7.69 -5.93 -5.12
CA THR A 62 -6.42 -5.41 -4.59
C THR A 62 -6.17 -5.92 -3.18
N ARG A 63 -4.91 -6.14 -2.83
CA ARG A 63 -4.50 -6.65 -1.51
C ARG A 63 -5.25 -7.91 -1.12
N ILE A 64 -5.06 -8.96 -1.90
CA ILE A 64 -5.80 -10.20 -1.77
C ILE A 64 -4.95 -11.22 -1.03
N GLU A 65 -5.51 -11.84 -0.03
CA GLU A 65 -4.93 -13.04 0.55
C GLU A 65 -5.02 -14.19 -0.45
N VAL A 66 -3.88 -14.79 -0.79
CA VAL A 66 -3.80 -15.92 -1.73
C VAL A 66 -3.43 -17.21 -1.00
N GLY A 67 -4.04 -18.28 -1.45
CA GLY A 67 -3.85 -19.64 -0.93
C GLY A 67 -5.12 -20.26 -0.38
N PRO A 68 -5.03 -21.53 0.03
CA PRO A 68 -6.17 -22.26 0.57
C PRO A 68 -6.61 -21.65 1.91
N MET A 69 -7.90 -21.68 2.17
CA MET A 69 -8.45 -21.39 3.48
C MET A 69 -8.39 -22.68 4.29
N PRO A 70 -7.69 -22.72 5.45
CA PRO A 70 -7.65 -23.89 6.27
C PRO A 70 -9.05 -24.21 6.83
N PRO A 71 -9.40 -25.50 6.97
CA PRO A 71 -10.62 -25.89 7.65
C PRO A 71 -10.49 -25.58 9.15
N GLY A 72 -11.48 -24.87 9.73
CA GLY A 72 -11.59 -24.63 11.17
C GLY A 72 -11.36 -23.19 11.63
N GLU A 73 -11.63 -22.98 12.92
CA GLU A 73 -11.89 -21.65 13.51
C GLU A 73 -10.66 -20.74 13.75
N ASN A 74 -9.45 -21.17 13.46
CA ASN A 74 -8.24 -20.41 13.77
C ASN A 74 -7.73 -19.55 12.59
N SER A 75 -8.63 -18.79 11.96
CA SER A 75 -8.27 -17.84 10.89
C SER A 75 -7.17 -16.85 11.31
N PHE A 76 -7.09 -16.52 12.60
CA PHE A 76 -6.11 -15.58 13.14
C PHE A 76 -4.67 -16.12 13.10
N LEU A 77 -4.44 -17.39 13.41
CA LEU A 77 -3.10 -17.99 13.33
C LEU A 77 -2.60 -18.06 11.88
N TYR A 78 -3.51 -18.32 10.96
CA TYR A 78 -3.20 -18.40 9.52
C TYR A 78 -3.04 -17.03 8.87
N SER A 79 -3.65 -15.96 9.41
CA SER A 79 -3.50 -14.61 8.86
C SER A 79 -2.04 -14.13 8.83
N ARG A 80 -1.18 -14.63 9.72
CA ARG A 80 0.24 -14.32 9.78
C ARG A 80 1.08 -15.05 8.72
N THR A 81 0.61 -16.20 8.23
CA THR A 81 1.28 -17.02 7.22
C THR A 81 0.73 -16.77 5.82
N ARG A 82 -0.40 -16.09 5.71
CA ARG A 82 -1.01 -15.75 4.42
C ARG A 82 -0.15 -14.78 3.64
N ARG A 83 -0.17 -14.96 2.35
CA ARG A 83 0.52 -14.14 1.40
C ARG A 83 -0.45 -13.19 0.74
N TRP A 84 -0.01 -11.99 0.50
CA TRP A 84 -0.84 -10.93 -0.06
C TRP A 84 -0.36 -10.57 -1.45
N ALA A 85 -1.20 -10.84 -2.45
CA ALA A 85 -0.98 -10.32 -3.80
C ALA A 85 -1.46 -8.87 -3.89
N ASP A 86 -0.72 -8.04 -4.59
CA ASP A 86 -1.06 -6.63 -4.72
C ASP A 86 -2.32 -6.42 -5.55
N ALA A 87 -2.45 -7.09 -6.71
CA ALA A 87 -3.68 -7.09 -7.48
C ALA A 87 -3.86 -8.36 -8.33
N VAL A 88 -5.14 -8.67 -8.58
CA VAL A 88 -5.56 -9.66 -9.57
C VAL A 88 -6.60 -8.99 -10.47
N VAL A 89 -6.42 -9.08 -11.79
CA VAL A 89 -7.34 -8.53 -12.78
C VAL A 89 -7.98 -9.68 -13.57
N ARG A 90 -9.32 -9.63 -13.77
CA ARG A 90 -10.03 -10.60 -14.58
C ARG A 90 -10.10 -10.12 -16.02
N GLU A 91 -9.17 -10.56 -16.84
CA GLU A 91 -9.21 -10.33 -18.29
C GLU A 91 -10.14 -11.35 -18.98
N PRO A 92 -10.61 -11.12 -20.22
CA PRO A 92 -11.57 -12.00 -20.88
C PRO A 92 -11.15 -13.47 -20.94
N GLN A 93 -9.87 -13.76 -21.09
CA GLN A 93 -9.35 -15.12 -21.32
C GLN A 93 -8.36 -15.61 -20.25
N ASN A 94 -8.00 -14.78 -19.29
CA ASN A 94 -7.03 -15.11 -18.24
C ASN A 94 -7.24 -14.31 -16.97
N MET A 95 -6.61 -14.78 -15.91
CA MET A 95 -6.39 -14.00 -14.70
C MET A 95 -4.99 -13.38 -14.78
N LEU A 96 -4.89 -12.07 -14.60
CA LEU A 96 -3.62 -11.35 -14.56
C LEU A 96 -3.27 -11.04 -13.10
N LEU A 97 -2.21 -11.66 -12.62
CA LEU A 97 -1.65 -11.41 -11.29
C LEU A 97 -0.58 -10.33 -11.41
N ILE A 98 -0.74 -9.25 -10.64
CA ILE A 98 0.15 -8.08 -10.72
C ILE A 98 0.79 -7.82 -9.35
N GLU A 99 2.10 -7.59 -9.37
CA GLU A 99 2.86 -7.09 -8.23
C GLU A 99 3.43 -5.70 -8.56
N PHE A 100 3.26 -4.74 -7.63
CA PHE A 100 3.67 -3.35 -7.82
C PHE A 100 4.91 -3.05 -7.00
N LYS A 101 5.94 -2.49 -7.64
CA LYS A 101 7.19 -2.10 -6.98
C LYS A 101 7.62 -0.69 -7.41
N MET A 102 8.02 0.12 -6.45
CA MET A 102 8.71 1.37 -6.81
C MET A 102 10.08 1.09 -7.41
N LYS A 103 10.79 0.09 -6.89
CA LYS A 103 12.02 -0.47 -7.47
C LYS A 103 11.90 -1.99 -7.50
N ALA A 104 11.87 -2.57 -8.70
CA ALA A 104 11.87 -4.03 -8.85
C ALA A 104 13.22 -4.61 -8.45
N MET A 105 13.17 -5.74 -7.74
CA MET A 105 14.30 -6.56 -7.35
C MET A 105 14.02 -8.01 -7.81
N PRO A 106 15.06 -8.88 -7.95
CA PRO A 106 14.87 -10.23 -8.47
C PRO A 106 13.89 -11.11 -7.66
N ASP A 107 13.75 -10.87 -6.37
CA ASP A 107 12.87 -11.62 -5.46
C ASP A 107 11.37 -11.51 -5.81
N VAL A 108 10.96 -10.44 -6.50
CA VAL A 108 9.58 -10.27 -6.96
C VAL A 108 9.13 -11.38 -7.91
N ALA A 109 10.04 -11.97 -8.67
CA ALA A 109 9.73 -13.09 -9.56
C ALA A 109 9.33 -14.34 -8.76
N ALA A 110 10.09 -14.70 -7.73
CA ALA A 110 9.77 -15.82 -6.86
C ALA A 110 8.44 -15.61 -6.10
N GLN A 111 8.20 -14.37 -5.67
CA GLN A 111 6.95 -13.97 -5.03
C GLN A 111 5.75 -14.22 -5.96
N LEU A 112 5.79 -13.71 -7.20
CA LEU A 112 4.72 -13.88 -8.18
C LEU A 112 4.49 -15.34 -8.59
N LEU A 113 5.56 -16.11 -8.81
CA LEU A 113 5.43 -17.52 -9.15
C LEU A 113 4.74 -18.31 -8.02
N ASN A 114 5.10 -18.06 -6.77
CA ASN A 114 4.42 -18.66 -5.64
C ASN A 114 2.94 -18.23 -5.56
N TYR A 115 2.62 -16.97 -5.81
CA TYR A 115 1.23 -16.52 -5.82
C TYR A 115 0.43 -17.12 -6.98
N LYS A 116 1.07 -17.32 -8.14
CA LYS A 116 0.47 -18.01 -9.28
C LYS A 116 0.00 -19.42 -8.91
N ASP A 117 0.81 -20.15 -8.16
CA ASP A 117 0.48 -21.51 -7.71
C ASP A 117 -0.61 -21.54 -6.61
N LEU A 118 -0.70 -20.48 -5.81
CA LEU A 118 -1.67 -20.34 -4.74
C LEU A 118 -3.02 -19.77 -5.20
N LEU A 119 -3.06 -19.00 -6.28
CA LEU A 119 -4.26 -18.30 -6.75
C LEU A 119 -5.42 -19.26 -7.05
N PRO A 120 -5.25 -20.41 -7.74
CA PRO A 120 -6.32 -21.37 -8.00
C PRO A 120 -6.88 -22.05 -6.74
N GLN A 121 -6.08 -22.05 -5.65
CA GLN A 121 -6.44 -22.61 -4.35
C GLN A 121 -7.18 -21.61 -3.46
N THR A 122 -7.30 -20.35 -3.92
CA THR A 122 -7.95 -19.27 -3.18
C THR A 122 -9.46 -19.33 -3.39
N PRO A 123 -10.29 -19.46 -2.34
CA PRO A 123 -11.74 -19.64 -2.48
C PRO A 123 -12.43 -18.57 -3.34
N LEU A 124 -11.98 -17.32 -3.22
CA LEU A 124 -12.50 -16.19 -4.02
C LEU A 124 -12.40 -16.43 -5.54
N PHE A 125 -11.41 -17.24 -5.97
CA PHE A 125 -11.10 -17.45 -7.39
C PHE A 125 -11.44 -18.84 -7.90
N TYR A 126 -12.08 -19.71 -7.11
CA TYR A 126 -12.45 -21.08 -7.53
C TYR A 126 -13.23 -21.12 -8.84
N LYS A 127 -14.10 -20.16 -9.09
CA LYS A 127 -14.87 -20.06 -10.34
C LYS A 127 -14.00 -19.73 -11.57
N TYR A 128 -12.76 -19.34 -11.37
CA TYR A 128 -11.81 -18.96 -12.41
C TYR A 128 -10.58 -19.90 -12.46
N LYS A 129 -10.59 -20.99 -11.68
CA LYS A 129 -9.43 -21.91 -11.53
C LYS A 129 -8.90 -22.49 -12.83
N ASP A 130 -9.77 -22.62 -13.85
CA ASP A 130 -9.43 -23.21 -15.15
C ASP A 130 -8.89 -22.15 -16.14
N LEU A 131 -8.88 -20.88 -15.77
CA LEU A 131 -8.31 -19.83 -16.60
C LEU A 131 -6.79 -19.80 -16.45
N PRO A 132 -6.05 -19.57 -17.55
CA PRO A 132 -4.61 -19.38 -17.46
C PRO A 132 -4.29 -18.14 -16.63
N ILE A 133 -3.22 -18.25 -15.81
CA ILE A 133 -2.75 -17.14 -14.99
C ILE A 133 -1.49 -16.56 -15.61
N LYS A 134 -1.56 -15.28 -15.98
CA LYS A 134 -0.42 -14.46 -16.37
C LYS A 134 0.12 -13.70 -15.17
N CYS A 135 1.42 -13.47 -15.15
CA CYS A 135 2.09 -12.71 -14.12
C CYS A 135 2.72 -11.45 -14.70
N ARG A 136 2.55 -10.32 -14.00
CA ARG A 136 3.14 -9.05 -14.39
C ARG A 136 3.73 -8.33 -13.18
N VAL A 137 4.95 -7.82 -13.35
CA VAL A 137 5.53 -6.83 -12.45
C VAL A 137 5.33 -5.45 -13.06
N VAL A 138 4.75 -4.53 -12.30
CA VAL A 138 4.66 -3.12 -12.65
C VAL A 138 5.63 -2.36 -11.77
N ALA A 139 6.67 -1.75 -12.35
CA ALA A 139 7.72 -1.08 -11.59
C ALA A 139 8.00 0.33 -12.07
N ALA A 140 8.30 1.24 -11.13
CA ALA A 140 8.73 2.59 -11.49
C ALA A 140 10.23 2.66 -11.83
N LEU A 141 11.02 1.74 -11.28
CA LEU A 141 12.45 1.60 -11.54
C LEU A 141 12.83 0.12 -11.58
N CYS A 142 13.64 -0.27 -12.55
CA CYS A 142 14.23 -1.60 -12.66
C CYS A 142 15.57 -1.50 -13.39
N ASP A 143 16.58 -2.21 -12.95
CA ASP A 143 17.84 -2.33 -13.66
C ASP A 143 17.77 -3.43 -14.75
N ASP A 144 18.68 -3.39 -15.71
CA ASP A 144 18.67 -4.28 -16.87
C ASP A 144 18.84 -5.76 -16.48
N GLN A 145 19.66 -6.05 -15.48
CA GLN A 145 19.89 -7.43 -15.05
C GLN A 145 18.64 -8.02 -14.40
N THR A 146 18.00 -7.26 -13.50
CA THR A 146 16.73 -7.62 -12.88
C THR A 146 15.63 -7.77 -13.94
N SER A 147 15.57 -6.86 -14.92
CA SER A 147 14.60 -6.91 -16.03
C SER A 147 14.75 -8.21 -16.84
N LYS A 148 15.98 -8.55 -17.24
CA LYS A 148 16.27 -9.80 -17.96
C LYS A 148 15.87 -11.02 -17.15
N PHE A 149 16.19 -11.03 -15.85
CA PHE A 149 15.82 -12.13 -14.96
C PHE A 149 14.30 -12.31 -14.85
N ILE A 150 13.54 -11.25 -14.57
CA ILE A 150 12.06 -11.31 -14.46
C ILE A 150 11.46 -11.87 -15.76
N LYS A 151 11.87 -11.35 -16.91
CA LYS A 151 11.38 -11.81 -18.21
C LYS A 151 11.76 -13.26 -18.51
N SER A 152 12.93 -13.72 -18.09
CA SER A 152 13.36 -15.12 -18.27
C SER A 152 12.50 -16.11 -17.49
N GLN A 153 11.79 -15.64 -16.44
CA GLN A 153 10.82 -16.44 -15.67
C GLN A 153 9.41 -16.46 -16.29
N GLY A 154 9.25 -15.94 -17.51
CA GLY A 154 7.93 -15.84 -18.17
C GLY A 154 7.00 -14.81 -17.54
N ILE A 155 7.55 -13.85 -16.80
CA ILE A 155 6.81 -12.77 -16.16
C ILE A 155 6.92 -11.51 -17.00
N GLU A 156 5.80 -10.87 -17.28
CA GLU A 156 5.78 -9.57 -17.95
C GLU A 156 6.34 -8.49 -17.01
N LEU A 157 7.20 -7.61 -17.54
CA LEU A 157 7.67 -6.42 -16.82
C LEU A 157 7.20 -5.18 -17.56
N GLU A 158 6.43 -4.36 -16.85
CA GLU A 158 5.93 -3.07 -17.36
C GLU A 158 6.48 -1.93 -16.51
N MET A 159 7.03 -0.92 -17.19
CA MET A 159 7.56 0.26 -16.52
C MET A 159 6.48 1.32 -16.43
N PHE A 160 6.14 1.74 -15.21
CA PHE A 160 5.13 2.75 -14.95
C PHE A 160 5.58 3.70 -13.83
N LYS A 161 5.70 4.99 -14.16
CA LYS A 161 6.05 6.03 -13.20
C LYS A 161 4.78 6.69 -12.68
N PRO A 162 4.46 6.59 -11.37
CA PRO A 162 3.34 7.30 -10.77
C PRO A 162 3.59 8.81 -10.74
N MET A 163 2.54 9.61 -10.55
CA MET A 163 2.58 11.07 -10.56
C MET A 163 3.69 11.66 -9.66
N ASN A 164 3.92 11.07 -8.49
CA ASN A 164 4.91 11.56 -7.53
C ASN A 164 6.25 10.80 -7.60
N TYR A 165 6.58 10.19 -8.74
CA TYR A 165 7.81 9.41 -8.92
C TYR A 165 9.07 10.22 -8.58
N GLU A 166 9.21 11.46 -9.07
CA GLU A 166 10.38 12.30 -8.85
C GLU A 166 10.62 12.61 -7.36
N LYS A 167 9.54 12.83 -6.62
CA LYS A 167 9.63 13.01 -5.17
C LYS A 167 10.15 11.75 -4.49
N TRP A 168 9.59 10.58 -4.83
CA TRP A 168 10.07 9.31 -4.31
C TRP A 168 11.53 9.07 -4.67
N TYR A 169 11.92 9.30 -5.92
CA TYR A 169 13.28 9.09 -6.40
C TYR A 169 14.29 9.94 -5.62
N THR A 170 13.97 11.22 -5.45
CA THR A 170 14.80 12.13 -4.66
C THR A 170 14.93 11.70 -3.20
N GLU A 171 13.82 11.31 -2.56
CA GLU A 171 13.80 10.95 -1.15
C GLU A 171 14.44 9.58 -0.84
N LYS A 172 14.35 8.62 -1.76
CA LYS A 172 14.72 7.23 -1.49
C LYS A 172 15.96 6.76 -2.23
N ILE A 173 16.31 7.40 -3.33
CA ILE A 173 17.46 6.99 -4.16
C ILE A 173 18.60 8.00 -4.04
N LEU A 174 18.33 9.30 -4.20
CA LEU A 174 19.37 10.32 -4.20
C LEU A 174 19.83 10.77 -2.80
N LYS A 175 18.99 10.66 -1.76
CA LYS A 175 19.33 11.04 -0.37
C LYS A 175 19.93 9.88 0.46
N LYS A 176 20.33 8.80 -0.19
CA LYS A 176 21.14 7.75 0.42
C LYS A 176 22.61 8.09 0.15
#